data_b0ffbb445d6a3f190dcbb8369047f268
#
_entry.id   b0ffbb445d6a3f190dcbb8369047f268
#
_cell.length_a   1.000
_cell.length_b   1.000
_cell.length_c   1.000
_cell.angle_alpha   90.00
_cell.angle_beta   90.00
_cell.angle_gamma   90.00
#
_symmetry.space_group_name_H-M   'P 1'
#
loop_
_entity.id
_entity.type
_entity.pdbx_description
1 polymer ?
#
loop_
_entity_poly.entity_id
_entity_poly.type
_entity_poly.pdbx_seq_one_letter_code
_entity_poly.pdbx_strand_id
1 'polypeptide(L)'
;MRNENVQKPFISLLALLAKRTRLYKANVNEISEAKVTEEGAANVKIKWLINEKDGAPTFLMRHFTVQPGGHTPFHSHDWEHEVYVLEGEGKVRYEDREEKIVPGDAILVPPNRKHQFQASAYGTLKFLCMVPK
;
A
#
# COMPACT_ATOMS: atom_id res chain seq x y z
N MET A 1 0.18 -5.79 13.43
CA MET A 1 0.42 -4.39 13.17
C MET A 1 0.87 -4.16 11.73
N ARG A 2 0.35 -3.16 11.11
CA ARG A 2 0.71 -2.81 9.74
C ARG A 2 1.93 -1.93 9.77
N ASN A 3 3.06 -2.51 9.45
CA ASN A 3 4.33 -1.79 9.52
C ASN A 3 4.82 -1.46 8.11
N GLU A 4 4.56 -0.25 7.69
CA GLU A 4 5.05 0.27 6.42
C GLU A 4 6.18 1.28 6.65
N ASN A 5 6.67 1.37 7.86
CA ASN A 5 7.66 2.38 8.28
C ASN A 5 7.24 3.80 7.91
N VAL A 6 5.93 4.04 7.95
CA VAL A 6 5.35 5.36 7.76
C VAL A 6 4.72 5.77 9.06
N GLN A 7 5.28 6.80 9.68
CA GLN A 7 4.78 7.28 10.95
C GLN A 7 3.46 8.00 10.78
N LYS A 8 2.44 7.54 11.51
CA LYS A 8 1.13 8.19 11.53
C LYS A 8 1.14 9.34 12.52
N PRO A 9 0.58 10.51 12.16
CA PRO A 9 0.47 11.59 13.12
C PRO A 9 -0.54 11.22 14.21
N PHE A 10 -0.28 11.72 15.42
CA PHE A 10 -1.22 11.58 16.51
C PHE A 10 -2.49 12.37 16.22
N ILE A 11 -3.66 11.79 16.53
CA ILE A 11 -4.94 12.47 16.41
C ILE A 11 -5.80 12.13 17.64
N SER A 12 -6.43 13.13 18.22
CA SER A 12 -7.28 12.93 19.40
C SER A 12 -8.54 12.13 19.03
N LEU A 13 -9.07 11.39 20.02
CA LEU A 13 -10.32 10.65 19.83
C LEU A 13 -11.46 11.56 19.42
N LEU A 14 -11.54 12.75 19.99
CA LEU A 14 -12.62 13.69 19.69
C LEU A 14 -12.57 14.14 18.23
N ALA A 15 -11.38 14.46 17.72
CA ALA A 15 -11.20 14.85 16.31
C ALA A 15 -11.53 13.68 15.37
N LEU A 16 -11.16 12.46 15.74
CA LEU A 16 -11.48 11.28 14.95
C LEU A 16 -12.98 11.02 14.88
N LEU A 17 -13.69 11.17 16.02
CA LEU A 17 -15.15 11.01 16.04
C LEU A 17 -15.84 12.06 15.17
N ALA A 18 -15.36 13.30 15.19
CA ALA A 18 -15.90 14.34 14.34
C ALA A 18 -15.69 14.04 12.87
N LYS A 19 -14.55 13.47 12.50
CA LYS A 19 -14.24 13.12 11.09
C LYS A 19 -15.10 11.97 10.58
N ARG A 20 -15.50 11.02 11.43
CA ARG A 20 -16.30 9.87 11.01
C ARG A 20 -17.68 10.23 10.47
N THR A 21 -18.17 11.43 10.77
CA THR A 21 -19.49 11.88 10.30
C THR A 21 -19.41 12.78 9.08
N ARG A 22 -18.22 13.08 8.58
CA ARG A 22 -18.01 13.97 7.44
C ARG A 22 -17.44 13.20 6.27
N LEU A 23 -17.85 13.61 5.06
CA LEU A 23 -17.21 13.09 3.86
C LEU A 23 -15.75 13.52 3.82
N TYR A 24 -14.87 12.56 3.59
CA TYR A 24 -13.45 12.82 3.35
C TYR A 24 -13.18 12.60 1.86
N LYS A 25 -12.50 13.53 1.24
CA LYS A 25 -12.08 13.45 -0.16
C LYS A 25 -10.71 14.10 -0.30
N ALA A 26 -9.79 13.39 -0.96
CA ALA A 26 -8.49 13.96 -1.29
C ALA A 26 -8.05 13.43 -2.65
N ASN A 27 -7.26 14.22 -3.36
CA ASN A 27 -6.68 13.80 -4.61
C ASN A 27 -5.27 13.28 -4.36
N VAL A 28 -4.88 12.22 -5.07
CA VAL A 28 -3.56 11.60 -4.91
C VAL A 28 -2.42 12.61 -5.10
N ASN A 29 -2.62 13.62 -5.95
CA ASN A 29 -1.59 14.63 -6.21
C ASN A 29 -1.41 15.60 -5.05
N GLU A 30 -2.35 15.65 -4.11
CA GLU A 30 -2.30 16.54 -2.95
C GLU A 30 -1.75 15.85 -1.70
N ILE A 31 -1.53 14.55 -1.76
CA ILE A 31 -1.10 13.76 -0.60
C ILE A 31 0.41 13.63 -0.62
N SER A 32 1.02 13.86 0.55
CA SER A 32 2.46 13.74 0.71
C SER A 32 2.92 12.31 0.46
N GLU A 33 4.05 12.20 -0.25
CA GLU A 33 4.69 10.92 -0.53
C GLU A 33 5.80 10.68 0.49
N ALA A 34 5.90 9.46 0.98
CA ALA A 34 6.96 9.06 1.90
C ALA A 34 7.71 7.87 1.32
N LYS A 35 9.01 7.82 1.62
CA LYS A 35 9.85 6.68 1.25
C LYS A 35 9.54 5.53 2.20
N VAL A 36 9.36 4.33 1.66
CA VAL A 36 9.23 3.12 2.47
C VAL A 36 10.63 2.68 2.87
N THR A 37 10.89 2.66 4.19
CA THR A 37 12.21 2.36 4.73
C THR A 37 12.26 1.00 5.43
N GLU A 38 11.20 0.23 5.33
CA GLU A 38 11.15 -1.12 5.91
C GLU A 38 12.26 -1.98 5.31
N GLU A 39 12.90 -2.80 6.15
CA GLU A 39 13.96 -3.70 5.70
C GLU A 39 13.43 -4.61 4.59
N GLY A 40 14.20 -4.72 3.51
CA GLY A 40 13.81 -5.50 2.34
C GLY A 40 13.10 -4.71 1.26
N ALA A 41 12.70 -3.46 1.52
CA ALA A 41 12.15 -2.58 0.49
C ALA A 41 13.28 -1.89 -0.28
N ALA A 42 13.09 -1.72 -1.58
CA ALA A 42 14.04 -0.98 -2.43
C ALA A 42 13.27 -0.08 -3.38
N ASN A 43 13.52 1.22 -3.30
CA ASN A 43 12.97 2.23 -4.21
C ASN A 43 11.43 2.20 -4.27
N VAL A 44 10.81 2.19 -3.10
CA VAL A 44 9.36 2.20 -2.93
C VAL A 44 8.93 3.47 -2.21
N LYS A 45 7.88 4.10 -2.72
CA LYS A 45 7.25 5.25 -2.08
C LYS A 45 5.78 4.97 -1.85
N ILE A 46 5.22 5.58 -0.81
CA ILE A 46 3.85 5.36 -0.38
C ILE A 46 3.12 6.68 -0.15
N LYS A 47 1.85 6.71 -0.51
CA LYS A 47 0.92 7.76 -0.10
C LYS A 47 -0.24 7.11 0.63
N TRP A 48 -0.53 7.60 1.81
CA TRP A 48 -1.69 7.15 2.58
C TRP A 48 -2.91 7.93 2.10
N LEU A 49 -3.68 7.34 1.20
CA LEU A 49 -4.84 8.04 0.62
C LEU A 49 -5.98 8.18 1.62
N ILE A 50 -6.27 7.12 2.36
CA ILE A 50 -7.28 7.13 3.43
C ILE A 50 -6.69 6.41 4.63
N ASN A 51 -6.64 7.08 5.76
CA ASN A 51 -5.95 6.66 6.96
C ASN A 51 -6.87 6.78 8.17
N GLU A 52 -6.41 6.29 9.32
CA GLU A 52 -7.14 6.41 10.58
C GLU A 52 -7.38 7.88 10.94
N LYS A 53 -6.39 8.74 10.73
CA LYS A 53 -6.52 10.17 10.99
C LYS A 53 -7.61 10.84 10.16
N ASP A 54 -8.00 10.23 9.07
CA ASP A 54 -9.07 10.72 8.19
C ASP A 54 -10.44 10.21 8.60
N GLY A 55 -10.49 9.34 9.61
CA GLY A 55 -11.73 8.79 10.15
C GLY A 55 -12.09 7.40 9.62
N ALA A 56 -11.20 6.73 8.92
CA ALA A 56 -11.49 5.40 8.38
C ALA A 56 -11.80 4.40 9.52
N PRO A 57 -12.98 3.78 9.53
CA PRO A 57 -13.34 2.87 10.62
C PRO A 57 -12.84 1.45 10.45
N THR A 58 -12.64 0.98 9.22
CA THR A 58 -12.41 -0.45 8.97
C THR A 58 -11.18 -0.71 8.10
N PHE A 59 -11.08 -0.10 6.92
CA PHE A 59 -9.94 -0.34 6.04
C PHE A 59 -9.28 0.95 5.64
N LEU A 60 -8.00 0.81 5.27
CA LEU A 60 -7.13 1.90 4.88
C LEU A 60 -6.75 1.73 3.40
N MET A 61 -6.50 2.84 2.71
CA MET A 61 -6.12 2.81 1.30
C MET A 61 -4.77 3.47 1.12
N ARG A 62 -3.84 2.74 0.51
CA ARG A 62 -2.49 3.20 0.23
C ARG A 62 -2.24 3.19 -1.27
N HIS A 63 -1.41 4.12 -1.73
CA HIS A 63 -0.95 4.18 -3.10
C HIS A 63 0.56 3.96 -3.10
N PHE A 64 1.02 2.92 -3.76
CA PHE A 64 2.45 2.62 -3.85
C PHE A 64 3.00 2.98 -5.22
N THR A 65 4.22 3.51 -5.21
CA THR A 65 5.01 3.72 -6.41
C THR A 65 6.32 2.96 -6.23
N VAL A 66 6.56 1.99 -7.10
CA VAL A 66 7.79 1.17 -7.09
C VAL A 66 8.58 1.54 -8.33
N GLN A 67 9.78 2.08 -8.13
CA GLN A 67 10.64 2.51 -9.22
C GLN A 67 11.17 1.30 -10.01
N PRO A 68 11.67 1.49 -11.24
CA PRO A 68 12.19 0.38 -12.04
C PRO A 68 13.19 -0.47 -11.27
N GLY A 69 12.98 -1.78 -11.27
CA GLY A 69 13.83 -2.72 -10.53
C GLY A 69 13.62 -2.73 -9.02
N GLY A 70 12.77 -1.85 -8.50
CA GLY A 70 12.48 -1.82 -7.08
C GLY A 70 11.50 -2.90 -6.65
N HIS A 71 11.33 -3.03 -5.35
CA HIS A 71 10.45 -4.07 -4.80
C HIS A 71 10.06 -3.77 -3.35
N THR A 72 8.91 -4.27 -2.94
CA THR A 72 8.49 -4.27 -1.55
C THR A 72 9.23 -5.40 -0.80
N PRO A 73 9.16 -5.45 0.54
CA PRO A 73 9.75 -6.56 1.28
C PRO A 73 9.10 -7.89 0.92
N PHE A 74 9.90 -8.96 0.95
CA PHE A 74 9.36 -10.31 0.84
C PHE A 74 9.05 -10.80 2.25
N HIS A 75 7.79 -10.67 2.65
CA HIS A 75 7.36 -10.89 4.03
C HIS A 75 5.94 -11.45 4.11
N SER A 76 5.54 -11.84 5.31
CA SER A 76 4.17 -12.22 5.62
C SER A 76 3.69 -11.46 6.86
N HIS A 77 2.38 -11.36 7.00
CA HIS A 77 1.73 -10.77 8.17
C HIS A 77 0.34 -11.36 8.31
N ASP A 78 -0.32 -11.11 9.44
CA ASP A 78 -1.56 -11.77 9.79
C ASP A 78 -2.82 -11.07 9.25
N TRP A 79 -2.66 -10.17 8.28
CA TRP A 79 -3.76 -9.54 7.58
C TRP A 79 -3.58 -9.67 6.07
N GLU A 80 -4.68 -9.55 5.34
CA GLU A 80 -4.69 -9.62 3.88
C GLU A 80 -4.41 -8.28 3.24
N HIS A 81 -4.05 -8.32 1.96
CA HIS A 81 -4.02 -7.15 1.08
C HIS A 81 -5.01 -7.36 -0.05
N GLU A 82 -5.66 -6.26 -0.46
CA GLU A 82 -6.36 -6.19 -1.73
C GLU A 82 -5.66 -5.14 -2.57
N VAL A 83 -5.19 -5.53 -3.74
CA VAL A 83 -4.34 -4.69 -4.60
C VAL A 83 -5.00 -4.51 -5.95
N TYR A 84 -4.94 -3.28 -6.47
CA TYR A 84 -5.37 -2.99 -7.82
C TYR A 84 -4.24 -2.27 -8.56
N VAL A 85 -3.76 -2.86 -9.65
CA VAL A 85 -2.63 -2.31 -10.42
C VAL A 85 -3.12 -1.16 -11.27
N LEU A 86 -2.49 0.01 -11.13
CA LEU A 86 -2.87 1.23 -11.83
C LEU A 86 -2.03 1.47 -13.08
N GLU A 87 -0.72 1.22 -13.00
CA GLU A 87 0.22 1.65 -14.01
C GLU A 87 1.46 0.79 -13.98
N GLY A 88 2.08 0.58 -15.16
CA GLY A 88 3.35 -0.14 -15.28
C GLY A 88 3.18 -1.65 -15.29
N GLU A 89 4.30 -2.34 -15.24
CA GLU A 89 4.37 -3.80 -15.22
C GLU A 89 5.29 -4.28 -14.12
N GLY A 90 5.02 -5.45 -13.64
CA GLY A 90 5.86 -6.07 -12.64
C GLY A 90 5.45 -7.49 -12.37
N LYS A 91 5.81 -7.97 -11.19
CA LYS A 91 5.50 -9.32 -10.72
C LYS A 91 5.03 -9.26 -9.29
N VAL A 92 4.13 -10.17 -8.94
CA VAL A 92 3.90 -10.52 -7.54
C VAL A 92 4.60 -11.85 -7.30
N ARG A 93 5.50 -11.85 -6.32
CA ARG A 93 6.12 -13.07 -5.81
C ARG A 93 5.25 -13.54 -4.65
N TYR A 94 4.82 -14.79 -4.73
CA TYR A 94 3.92 -15.36 -3.75
C TYR A 94 4.39 -16.76 -3.39
N GLU A 95 4.85 -16.94 -2.17
CA GLU A 95 5.46 -18.18 -1.70
C GLU A 95 6.61 -18.59 -2.60
N ASP A 96 6.51 -19.71 -3.31
CA ASP A 96 7.55 -20.26 -4.17
C ASP A 96 7.34 -19.97 -5.66
N ARG A 97 6.40 -19.07 -6.00
CA ARG A 97 6.12 -18.76 -7.41
C ARG A 97 5.98 -17.28 -7.65
N GLU A 98 6.00 -16.90 -8.91
CA GLU A 98 5.84 -15.53 -9.37
C GLU A 98 4.76 -15.46 -10.44
N GLU A 99 4.00 -14.36 -10.45
CA GLU A 99 3.04 -14.09 -11.51
C GLU A 99 3.24 -12.67 -12.01
N LYS A 100 3.16 -12.50 -13.33
CA LYS A 100 3.21 -11.19 -13.95
C LYS A 100 1.94 -10.42 -13.60
N ILE A 101 2.08 -9.12 -13.35
CA ILE A 101 0.95 -8.22 -13.11
C ILE A 101 1.00 -7.03 -14.05
N VAL A 102 -0.19 -6.60 -14.48
CA VAL A 102 -0.36 -5.48 -15.43
C VAL A 102 -1.52 -4.60 -14.95
N PRO A 103 -1.63 -3.37 -15.49
CA PRO A 103 -2.73 -2.48 -15.11
C PRO A 103 -4.09 -3.14 -15.28
N GLY A 104 -4.96 -2.96 -14.30
CA GLY A 104 -6.28 -3.56 -14.26
C GLY A 104 -6.34 -4.87 -13.49
N ASP A 105 -5.21 -5.46 -13.11
CA ASP A 105 -5.23 -6.66 -12.30
C ASP A 105 -5.68 -6.36 -10.87
N ALA A 106 -6.59 -7.19 -10.37
CA ALA A 106 -7.01 -7.19 -8.97
C ALA A 106 -6.40 -8.41 -8.29
N ILE A 107 -5.76 -8.20 -7.14
CA ILE A 107 -4.98 -9.24 -6.48
C ILE A 107 -5.39 -9.31 -5.02
N LEU A 108 -5.75 -10.51 -4.55
CA LEU A 108 -5.93 -10.78 -3.13
C LEU A 108 -4.71 -11.52 -2.62
N VAL A 109 -4.04 -10.95 -1.63
CA VAL A 109 -2.95 -11.62 -0.93
C VAL A 109 -3.50 -12.10 0.42
N PRO A 110 -3.66 -13.41 0.61
CA PRO A 110 -4.19 -13.94 1.88
C PRO A 110 -3.27 -13.65 3.06
N PRO A 111 -3.80 -13.68 4.29
CA PRO A 111 -2.97 -13.55 5.48
C PRO A 111 -1.94 -14.67 5.59
N ASN A 112 -0.82 -14.37 6.23
CA ASN A 112 0.21 -15.36 6.61
C ASN A 112 0.90 -16.04 5.44
N ARG A 113 0.90 -15.40 4.26
CA ARG A 113 1.60 -15.91 3.08
C ARG A 113 2.69 -14.94 2.67
N LYS A 114 3.88 -15.44 2.41
CA LYS A 114 4.99 -14.60 1.96
C LYS A 114 4.72 -14.04 0.57
N HIS A 115 4.88 -12.73 0.44
CA HIS A 115 4.59 -12.04 -0.81
C HIS A 115 5.50 -10.83 -0.98
N GLN A 116 5.66 -10.40 -2.24
CA GLN A 116 6.46 -9.24 -2.60
C GLN A 116 5.96 -8.73 -3.95
N PHE A 117 5.92 -7.40 -4.09
CA PHE A 117 5.62 -6.78 -5.39
C PHE A 117 6.91 -6.20 -5.96
N GLN A 118 7.18 -6.50 -7.23
CA GLN A 118 8.40 -6.07 -7.92
C GLN A 118 8.02 -5.31 -9.17
N ALA A 119 8.66 -4.16 -9.38
CA ALA A 119 8.53 -3.43 -10.65
C ALA A 119 9.43 -4.09 -11.70
N SER A 120 9.03 -3.97 -12.97
CA SER A 120 9.88 -4.34 -14.08
C SER A 120 11.17 -3.50 -14.06
N ALA A 121 12.23 -4.00 -14.68
CA ALA A 121 13.49 -3.27 -14.76
C ALA A 121 13.38 -1.98 -15.63
N TYR A 122 12.31 -1.85 -16.40
CA TYR A 122 12.18 -0.81 -17.41
C TYR A 122 11.08 0.20 -17.13
N GLY A 123 10.34 0.06 -16.05
CA GLY A 123 9.24 0.97 -15.78
C GLY A 123 8.83 1.02 -14.32
N THR A 124 8.08 2.05 -13.99
CA THR A 124 7.54 2.27 -12.65
C THR A 124 6.22 1.51 -12.50
N LEU A 125 6.06 0.81 -11.41
CA LEU A 125 4.82 0.12 -11.06
C LEU A 125 4.06 0.95 -10.03
N LYS A 126 2.78 1.19 -10.29
CA LYS A 126 1.91 1.87 -9.32
C LYS A 126 0.68 1.02 -9.04
N PHE A 127 0.32 0.93 -7.78
CA PHE A 127 -0.87 0.15 -7.39
C PHE A 127 -1.50 0.70 -6.11
N LEU A 128 -2.79 0.44 -5.98
CA LEU A 128 -3.51 0.66 -4.73
C LEU A 128 -3.41 -0.59 -3.88
N CYS A 129 -3.30 -0.41 -2.57
CA CYS A 129 -3.29 -1.52 -1.64
C CYS A 129 -4.17 -1.18 -0.43
N MET A 130 -5.24 -1.93 -0.28
CA MET A 130 -6.15 -1.80 0.85
C MET A 130 -5.77 -2.81 1.90
N VAL A 131 -5.79 -2.37 3.16
CA VAL A 131 -5.53 -3.23 4.31
C VAL A 131 -6.56 -2.95 5.39
N PRO A 132 -6.86 -3.94 6.24
CA PRO A 132 -7.72 -3.68 7.40
C PRO A 132 -6.98 -2.78 8.39
N LYS A 133 -7.79 -2.04 9.13
CA LYS A 133 -7.30 -1.19 10.19
C LYS A 133 -6.82 -2.00 11.39
#